data_8b2a995dab0dfe3a09003cc6be4b1219
#
_entry.id   8b2a995dab0dfe3a09003cc6be4b1219
#
_cell.length_a   1.000
_cell.length_b   1.000
_cell.length_c   1.000
_cell.angle_alpha   90.00
_cell.angle_beta   90.00
_cell.angle_gamma   90.00
#
_symmetry.space_group_name_H-M   'P 1'
#
loop_
_entity.id
_entity.type
_entity.pdbx_description
1 polymer ?
#
loop_
_entity_poly.entity_id
_entity_poly.type
_entity_poly.pdbx_seq_one_letter_code
_entity_poly.pdbx_strand_id
1 'polypeptide(L)'
;MKDQFIQTIHTQMHGILSETQWNQLHEVLLSCLENVKLEPLDADDCTPQYTDYLKLYLAAKKIEGCSEKTIAYYEATISKMLQKLDKDICDVTTDDLRIYLTYYLEGNHISRVTIDNIRRIISGFFGWLEDENYI
;
A
#
# COMPACT_ATOMS: atom_id res chain seq x y z
N MET A 1 6.35 2.03 26.25
CA MET A 1 6.79 2.20 24.87
C MET A 1 8.08 2.95 24.74
N LYS A 2 8.20 4.17 25.27
CA LYS A 2 9.47 4.93 25.23
C LYS A 2 10.60 4.13 25.86
N ASP A 3 10.37 3.50 26.99
CA ASP A 3 11.35 2.67 27.71
C ASP A 3 11.79 1.45 26.90
N GLN A 4 10.86 0.79 26.20
CA GLN A 4 11.18 -0.35 25.33
C GLN A 4 12.02 0.08 24.12
N PHE A 5 11.72 1.24 23.55
CA PHE A 5 12.49 1.81 22.43
C PHE A 5 13.94 2.12 22.86
N ILE A 6 14.09 2.79 23.99
CA ILE A 6 15.42 3.12 24.58
C ILE A 6 16.18 1.83 24.91
N GLN A 7 15.51 0.82 25.45
CA GLN A 7 16.11 -0.45 25.82
C GLN A 7 16.56 -1.26 24.59
N THR A 8 15.81 -1.17 23.49
CA THR A 8 16.21 -1.77 22.21
C THR A 8 17.49 -1.14 21.67
N ILE A 9 17.57 0.20 21.71
CA ILE A 9 18.79 0.93 21.30
C ILE A 9 19.96 0.55 22.21
N HIS A 10 19.74 0.46 23.51
CA HIS A 10 20.78 0.05 24.47
C HIS A 10 21.33 -1.34 24.13
N THR A 11 20.46 -2.29 23.84
CA THR A 11 20.85 -3.66 23.51
C THR A 11 21.64 -3.73 22.20
N GLN A 12 21.23 -2.96 21.19
CA GLN A 12 21.93 -2.91 19.90
C GLN A 12 23.28 -2.19 19.97
N MET A 13 23.38 -1.19 20.81
CA MET A 13 24.60 -0.40 20.98
C MET A 13 25.54 -0.93 22.09
N HIS A 14 25.10 -1.97 22.79
CA HIS A 14 25.90 -2.61 23.82
C HIS A 14 27.19 -3.20 23.22
N GLY A 15 28.32 -2.78 23.73
CA GLY A 15 29.63 -3.16 23.21
C GLY A 15 30.22 -2.23 22.14
N ILE A 16 29.45 -1.27 21.63
CA ILE A 16 29.92 -0.24 20.67
C ILE A 16 30.21 1.07 21.40
N LEU A 17 29.36 1.44 22.36
CA LEU A 17 29.49 2.67 23.16
C LEU A 17 30.06 2.37 24.53
N SER A 18 30.94 3.30 25.02
CA SER A 18 31.35 3.30 26.41
C SER A 18 30.19 3.73 27.32
N GLU A 19 30.28 3.41 28.62
CA GLU A 19 29.26 3.77 29.61
C GLU A 19 28.98 5.28 29.64
N THR A 20 30.01 6.10 29.53
CA THR A 20 29.89 7.56 29.47
C THR A 20 29.16 8.04 28.21
N GLN A 21 29.48 7.44 27.06
CA GLN A 21 28.82 7.76 25.80
C GLN A 21 27.35 7.32 25.81
N TRP A 22 27.05 6.17 26.41
CA TRP A 22 25.70 5.70 26.59
C TRP A 22 24.87 6.66 27.46
N ASN A 23 25.42 7.12 28.59
CA ASN A 23 24.74 8.07 29.48
C ASN A 23 24.38 9.38 28.77
N GLN A 24 25.31 9.92 27.96
CA GLN A 24 25.04 11.10 27.14
C GLN A 24 23.94 10.85 26.08
N LEU A 25 24.01 9.72 25.39
CA LEU A 25 22.97 9.34 24.41
C LEU A 25 21.62 9.14 25.08
N HIS A 26 21.58 8.52 26.24
CA HIS A 26 20.36 8.28 27.01
C HIS A 26 19.66 9.60 27.41
N GLU A 27 20.42 10.58 27.91
CA GLU A 27 19.88 11.91 28.21
C GLU A 27 19.32 12.63 26.99
N VAL A 28 20.03 12.56 25.86
CA VAL A 28 19.58 13.15 24.60
C VAL A 28 18.32 12.46 24.09
N LEU A 29 18.24 11.13 24.17
CA LEU A 29 17.05 10.37 23.78
C LEU A 29 15.84 10.72 24.65
N LEU A 30 16.02 10.83 25.97
CA LEU A 30 14.95 11.24 26.86
C LEU A 30 14.45 12.65 26.52
N SER A 31 15.34 13.60 26.31
CA SER A 31 14.99 14.97 25.94
C SER A 31 14.26 15.04 24.59
N CYS A 32 14.74 14.31 23.58
CA CYS A 32 14.10 14.28 22.27
C CYS A 32 12.71 13.63 22.30
N LEU A 33 12.52 12.62 23.14
CA LEU A 33 11.27 11.88 23.26
C LEU A 33 10.25 12.51 24.22
N GLU A 34 10.64 13.57 24.93
CA GLU A 34 9.77 14.22 25.93
C GLU A 34 8.50 14.80 25.28
N ASN A 35 8.64 15.34 24.07
CA ASN A 35 7.55 15.96 23.31
C ASN A 35 7.03 15.05 22.15
N VAL A 36 7.51 13.82 22.06
CA VAL A 36 7.10 12.87 21.02
C VAL A 36 6.23 11.79 21.65
N LYS A 37 5.05 11.58 21.08
CA LYS A 37 4.18 10.47 21.43
C LYS A 37 4.56 9.28 20.54
N LEU A 38 5.18 8.26 21.14
CA LEU A 38 5.41 7.00 20.46
C LEU A 38 4.13 6.18 20.57
N GLU A 39 3.47 5.97 19.44
CA GLU A 39 2.37 5.02 19.32
C GLU A 39 2.91 3.76 18.63
N PRO A 40 2.43 2.55 19.00
CA PRO A 40 2.75 1.37 18.24
C PRO A 40 2.25 1.60 16.82
N LEU A 41 3.06 1.28 15.82
CA LEU A 41 2.50 0.97 14.52
C LEU A 41 1.62 -0.27 14.75
N ASP A 42 0.32 -0.06 14.85
CA ASP A 42 -0.61 -1.17 14.81
C ASP A 42 -0.30 -1.94 13.52
N ALA A 43 -0.03 -3.24 13.69
CA ALA A 43 0.30 -4.11 12.56
C ALA A 43 -0.86 -4.18 11.53
N ASP A 44 -2.02 -3.60 11.86
CA ASP A 44 -3.17 -3.42 10.98
C ASP A 44 -3.09 -2.17 10.10
N ASP A 45 -2.19 -1.21 10.39
CA ASP A 45 -2.00 0.00 9.56
C ASP A 45 -1.05 -0.23 8.36
N CYS A 46 -0.48 -1.41 8.26
CA CYS A 46 0.26 -1.88 7.07
C CYS A 46 -0.59 -2.75 6.14
N THR A 47 -1.91 -2.75 6.27
CA THR A 47 -2.75 -3.18 5.15
C THR A 47 -2.55 -2.17 4.03
N PRO A 48 -2.14 -2.64 2.85
CA PRO A 48 -1.89 -1.72 1.75
C PRO A 48 -3.14 -0.87 1.54
N GLN A 49 -2.96 0.43 1.52
CA GLN A 49 -4.02 1.44 1.36
C GLN A 49 -4.88 1.24 0.10
N TYR A 50 -4.51 0.28 -0.76
CA TYR A 50 -5.24 -0.01 -1.99
C TYR A 50 -6.70 -0.41 -1.76
N THR A 51 -7.02 -1.08 -0.66
CA THR A 51 -8.40 -1.44 -0.32
C THR A 51 -9.28 -0.22 -0.10
N ASP A 52 -8.74 0.83 0.47
CA ASP A 52 -9.46 2.07 0.69
C ASP A 52 -9.60 2.88 -0.60
N TYR A 53 -8.57 2.95 -1.42
CA TYR A 53 -8.63 3.57 -2.75
C TYR A 53 -9.60 2.86 -3.68
N LEU A 54 -9.63 1.52 -3.63
CA LEU A 54 -10.60 0.75 -4.39
C LEU A 54 -12.03 1.06 -3.97
N LYS A 55 -12.32 1.12 -2.68
CA LYS A 55 -13.64 1.49 -2.14
C LYS A 55 -14.06 2.89 -2.59
N LEU A 56 -13.15 3.86 -2.53
CA LEU A 56 -13.40 5.23 -2.99
C LEU A 56 -13.68 5.28 -4.50
N TYR A 57 -12.91 4.56 -5.30
CA TYR A 57 -13.15 4.45 -6.73
C TYR A 57 -14.52 3.83 -7.06
N LEU A 58 -14.88 2.74 -6.40
CA LEU A 58 -16.17 2.07 -6.61
C LEU A 58 -17.34 2.97 -6.17
N ALA A 59 -17.18 3.74 -5.10
CA ALA A 59 -18.16 4.73 -4.68
C ALA A 59 -18.34 5.84 -5.72
N ALA A 60 -17.25 6.34 -6.30
CA ALA A 60 -17.30 7.30 -7.39
C ALA A 60 -18.03 6.74 -8.61
N LYS A 61 -17.76 5.51 -9.01
CA LYS A 61 -18.46 4.83 -10.10
C LYS A 61 -19.94 4.61 -9.84
N LYS A 62 -20.32 4.38 -8.60
CA LYS A 62 -21.71 4.27 -8.18
C LYS A 62 -22.45 5.61 -8.34
N ILE A 63 -21.81 6.72 -7.99
CA ILE A 63 -22.34 8.08 -8.18
C ILE A 63 -22.49 8.40 -9.66
N GLU A 64 -21.56 7.95 -10.51
CA GLU A 64 -21.65 8.09 -11.97
C GLU A 64 -22.79 7.28 -12.61
N GLY A 65 -23.48 6.44 -11.85
CA GLY A 65 -24.64 5.68 -12.32
C GLY A 65 -24.33 4.28 -12.83
N CYS A 66 -23.16 3.73 -12.50
CA CYS A 66 -22.83 2.34 -12.83
C CYS A 66 -23.74 1.37 -12.07
N SER A 67 -24.16 0.29 -12.75
CA SER A 67 -24.96 -0.76 -12.13
C SER A 67 -24.15 -1.55 -11.09
N GLU A 68 -24.84 -2.18 -10.13
CA GLU A 68 -24.20 -3.02 -9.12
C GLU A 68 -23.40 -4.18 -9.73
N LYS A 69 -23.87 -4.75 -10.83
CA LYS A 69 -23.14 -5.77 -11.58
C LYS A 69 -21.81 -5.25 -12.13
N THR A 70 -21.82 -4.05 -12.68
CA THR A 70 -20.62 -3.39 -13.21
C THR A 70 -19.62 -3.10 -12.10
N ILE A 71 -20.10 -2.59 -10.96
CA ILE A 71 -19.26 -2.31 -9.78
C ILE A 71 -18.65 -3.58 -9.24
N ALA A 72 -19.41 -4.67 -9.10
CA ALA A 72 -18.90 -5.96 -8.66
C ALA A 72 -17.84 -6.53 -9.61
N TYR A 73 -18.01 -6.34 -10.91
CA TYR A 73 -17.03 -6.75 -11.91
C TYR A 73 -15.75 -5.93 -11.84
N TYR A 74 -15.84 -4.62 -11.63
CA TYR A 74 -14.69 -3.73 -11.42
C TYR A 74 -13.94 -4.12 -10.16
N GLU A 75 -14.65 -4.31 -9.05
CA GLU A 75 -14.05 -4.73 -7.78
C GLU A 75 -13.28 -6.05 -7.92
N ALA A 76 -13.90 -7.06 -8.49
CA ALA A 76 -13.28 -8.37 -8.71
C ALA A 76 -12.03 -8.27 -9.60
N THR A 77 -12.10 -7.49 -10.67
CA THR A 77 -11.01 -7.33 -11.64
C THR A 77 -9.81 -6.61 -11.02
N ILE A 78 -10.06 -5.50 -10.33
CA ILE A 78 -9.01 -4.68 -9.72
C ILE A 78 -8.39 -5.41 -8.51
N SER A 79 -9.22 -6.03 -7.66
CA SER A 79 -8.73 -6.79 -6.50
C SER A 79 -7.82 -7.94 -6.91
N LYS A 80 -8.16 -8.69 -7.94
CA LYS A 80 -7.31 -9.77 -8.47
C LYS A 80 -5.96 -9.25 -8.96
N MET A 81 -5.98 -8.13 -9.67
CA MET A 81 -4.75 -7.51 -10.14
C MET A 81 -3.86 -7.07 -8.97
N LEU A 82 -4.41 -6.34 -8.00
CA LEU A 82 -3.66 -5.83 -6.85
C LEU A 82 -3.08 -6.96 -6.00
N GLN A 83 -3.84 -8.03 -5.77
CA GLN A 83 -3.36 -9.22 -5.07
C GLN A 83 -2.22 -9.93 -5.81
N LYS A 84 -2.31 -9.99 -7.15
CA LYS A 84 -1.30 -10.64 -7.97
C LYS A 84 -0.01 -9.86 -8.07
N LEU A 85 -0.10 -8.53 -8.11
CA LEU A 85 1.08 -7.65 -8.17
C LEU A 85 1.80 -7.57 -6.82
N ASP A 86 1.07 -7.70 -5.71
CA ASP A 86 1.61 -7.66 -4.35
C ASP A 86 2.56 -6.46 -4.11
N LYS A 87 2.18 -5.31 -4.63
CA LYS A 87 2.91 -4.05 -4.54
C LYS A 87 2.02 -2.94 -4.02
N ASP A 88 2.63 -1.92 -3.42
CA ASP A 88 1.93 -0.67 -3.14
C ASP A 88 1.46 -0.03 -4.45
N ILE A 89 0.28 0.58 -4.43
CA ILE A 89 -0.30 1.28 -5.59
C ILE A 89 0.66 2.30 -6.19
N CYS A 90 1.41 3.02 -5.35
CA CYS A 90 2.39 4.01 -5.81
C CYS A 90 3.59 3.39 -6.54
N ASP A 91 3.88 2.12 -6.30
CA ASP A 91 5.02 1.41 -6.89
C ASP A 91 4.66 0.60 -8.14
N VAL A 92 3.38 0.56 -8.49
CA VAL A 92 2.92 -0.16 -9.69
C VAL A 92 3.30 0.63 -10.94
N THR A 93 4.05 -0.02 -11.82
CA THR A 93 4.49 0.54 -13.10
C THR A 93 3.63 0.05 -14.26
N THR A 94 3.70 0.75 -15.40
CA THR A 94 3.05 0.31 -16.63
C THR A 94 3.54 -1.07 -17.07
N ASP A 95 4.81 -1.37 -16.86
CA ASP A 95 5.39 -2.68 -17.22
C ASP A 95 4.85 -3.80 -16.34
N ASP A 96 4.62 -3.55 -15.05
CA ASP A 96 3.95 -4.50 -14.15
C ASP A 96 2.54 -4.86 -14.67
N LEU A 97 1.81 -3.87 -15.13
CA LEU A 97 0.47 -4.08 -15.69
C LEU A 97 0.51 -4.84 -17.02
N ARG A 98 1.49 -4.56 -17.88
CA ARG A 98 1.69 -5.30 -19.13
C ARG A 98 2.02 -6.77 -18.87
N ILE A 99 2.92 -7.03 -17.94
CA ILE A 99 3.28 -8.39 -17.52
C ILE A 99 2.06 -9.12 -16.96
N TYR A 100 1.29 -8.47 -16.09
CA TYR A 100 0.07 -9.03 -15.53
C TYR A 100 -0.94 -9.41 -16.63
N LEU A 101 -1.20 -8.52 -17.57
CA LEU A 101 -2.14 -8.75 -18.67
C LEU A 101 -1.67 -9.88 -19.60
N THR A 102 -0.37 -9.96 -19.88
CA THR A 102 0.23 -11.04 -20.66
C THR A 102 0.03 -12.39 -19.97
N TYR A 103 0.34 -12.44 -18.68
CA TYR A 103 0.12 -13.63 -17.87
C TYR A 103 -1.34 -14.07 -17.83
N TYR A 104 -2.23 -13.11 -17.72
CA TYR A 104 -3.66 -13.36 -17.67
C TYR A 104 -4.18 -13.92 -19.00
N LEU A 105 -3.69 -13.38 -20.11
CA LEU A 105 -4.03 -13.83 -21.46
C LEU A 105 -3.55 -15.27 -21.73
N GLU A 106 -2.31 -15.58 -21.36
CA GLU A 106 -1.70 -16.89 -21.58
C GLU A 106 -2.28 -17.99 -20.66
N GLY A 107 -2.55 -17.65 -19.41
CA GLY A 107 -2.99 -18.60 -18.38
C GLY A 107 -4.46 -19.01 -18.45
N ASN A 108 -5.34 -18.19 -19.01
CA ASN A 108 -6.79 -18.38 -18.92
C ASN A 108 -7.51 -18.60 -20.26
N HIS A 109 -6.80 -18.67 -21.38
CA HIS A 109 -7.40 -18.84 -22.73
C HIS A 109 -8.58 -17.90 -23.01
N ILE A 110 -8.47 -16.66 -22.60
CA ILE A 110 -9.52 -15.66 -22.74
C ILE A 110 -9.47 -14.94 -24.09
N SER A 111 -10.63 -14.42 -24.50
CA SER A 111 -10.73 -13.66 -25.76
C SER A 111 -10.02 -12.30 -25.66
N ARG A 112 -9.63 -11.75 -26.81
CA ARG A 112 -9.11 -10.39 -26.89
C ARG A 112 -10.08 -9.33 -26.36
N VAL A 113 -11.36 -9.54 -26.52
CA VAL A 113 -12.41 -8.64 -26.01
C VAL A 113 -12.36 -8.61 -24.47
N THR A 114 -12.22 -9.77 -23.84
CA THR A 114 -12.14 -9.86 -22.38
C THR A 114 -10.89 -9.16 -21.83
N ILE A 115 -9.73 -9.39 -22.46
CA ILE A 115 -8.49 -8.73 -22.02
C ILE A 115 -8.54 -7.21 -22.24
N ASP A 116 -9.16 -6.74 -23.31
CA ASP A 116 -9.33 -5.32 -23.58
C ASP A 116 -10.26 -4.66 -22.54
N ASN A 117 -11.32 -5.33 -22.13
CA ASN A 117 -12.19 -4.87 -21.06
C ASN A 117 -11.44 -4.78 -19.72
N ILE A 118 -10.66 -5.78 -19.38
CA ILE A 118 -9.82 -5.78 -18.17
C ILE A 118 -8.83 -4.62 -18.22
N ARG A 119 -8.14 -4.43 -19.35
CA ARG A 119 -7.21 -3.33 -19.57
C ARG A 119 -7.87 -1.97 -19.37
N ARG A 120 -9.08 -1.77 -19.91
CA ARG A 120 -9.85 -0.53 -19.76
C ARG A 120 -10.22 -0.26 -18.31
N ILE A 121 -10.63 -1.28 -17.57
CA ILE A 121 -10.99 -1.16 -16.15
C ILE A 121 -9.75 -0.74 -15.33
N ILE A 122 -8.63 -1.41 -15.54
CA ILE A 122 -7.36 -1.12 -14.84
C ILE A 122 -6.88 0.30 -15.19
N SER A 123 -6.88 0.66 -16.46
CA SER A 123 -6.51 2.01 -16.91
C SER A 123 -7.42 3.08 -16.32
N GLY A 124 -8.72 2.82 -16.24
CA GLY A 124 -9.67 3.73 -15.61
C GLY A 124 -9.42 3.93 -14.12
N PHE A 125 -9.05 2.87 -13.42
CA PHE A 125 -8.72 2.94 -11.99
C PHE A 125 -7.45 3.77 -11.73
N PHE A 126 -6.36 3.49 -12.45
CA PHE A 126 -5.11 4.24 -12.28
C PHE A 126 -5.24 5.69 -12.76
N GLY A 127 -5.95 5.94 -13.86
CA GLY A 127 -6.25 7.30 -14.30
C GLY A 127 -7.05 8.10 -13.27
N TRP A 128 -8.01 7.47 -12.62
CA TRP A 128 -8.75 8.10 -11.51
C TRP A 128 -7.85 8.40 -10.31
N LEU A 129 -6.95 7.48 -9.94
CA LEU A 129 -5.98 7.71 -8.85
C LEU A 129 -5.05 8.89 -9.15
N GLU A 130 -4.61 9.03 -10.39
CA GLU A 130 -3.79 10.14 -10.86
C GLU A 130 -4.57 11.46 -10.84
N ASP A 131 -5.81 11.48 -11.33
CA ASP A 131 -6.69 12.65 -11.33
C ASP A 131 -7.00 13.16 -9.91
N GLU A 132 -7.15 12.23 -8.96
CA GLU A 132 -7.37 12.55 -7.54
C GLU A 132 -6.08 12.83 -6.75
N ASN A 133 -4.92 12.78 -7.39
CA ASN A 133 -3.60 12.99 -6.78
C ASN A 133 -3.25 12.00 -5.67
N TYR A 134 -3.69 10.75 -5.77
CA TYR A 134 -3.29 9.69 -4.86
C TYR A 134 -1.97 9.01 -5.27
N ILE A 135 -1.60 9.13 -6.51
CA ILE A 135 -0.34 8.65 -7.10
C ILE A 135 0.33 9.72 -7.94
#